data_670f1fb597f6d3326c467a8ce349fc0a
#
_entry.id   670f1fb597f6d3326c467a8ce349fc0a
#
_cell.length_a   1.000
_cell.length_b   1.000
_cell.length_c   1.000
_cell.angle_alpha   90.00
_cell.angle_beta   90.00
_cell.angle_gamma   90.00
#
_symmetry.space_group_name_H-M   'P 1'
#
loop_
_entity.id
_entity.type
_entity.pdbx_description
1 polymer ?
#
loop_
_entity_poly.entity_id
_entity_poly.type
_entity_poly.pdbx_seq_one_letter_code
_entity_poly.pdbx_strand_id
1 'polypeptide(L)'
;MLQREEHWSRFGSLPLSKKGISMKNDKTQPCCEKFKTTIGGQALIEGIMMRGPEKDAIAVRTADGIKLELMDRKVRPDKSVAKWPLIRGTVNFFDSQVAGVKAIMHSAELSPEEGDLPEEPSKFDLWLEKKLGNEKFQKVITGIAVFMGLGLSILLFFLLPMLVSSFLDQWIPNTLVLNLVEGLVRMIIFLSYMLLVSRMKEMKRVFAYHGAEHKTIRCYEAGLPLTVENVRNQTRLHPRCGTSFLLVVMVISILVFSVASSGILTLFPGLKAMSGTFLYRLIMIGFKLLLLPLVVSITYEINRWAGRHDNGFTRILTAPGMWMQKFTTNEPDDSMIEVGIAAVEAVIPTQEGTDLW
;
A
#
# COMPACT_ATOMS: atom_id res chain seq x y z
N MET A 1 29.74 19.09 -9.21
CA MET A 1 28.66 19.90 -9.83
C MET A 1 28.57 19.73 -11.35
N LEU A 2 29.65 19.48 -12.06
CA LEU A 2 29.68 19.36 -13.55
C LEU A 2 29.19 18.01 -14.11
N GLN A 3 29.14 16.93 -13.33
CA GLN A 3 28.61 15.61 -13.78
C GLN A 3 27.07 15.48 -13.73
N ARG A 4 26.34 16.40 -13.09
CA ARG A 4 24.86 16.37 -12.99
C ARG A 4 24.16 16.84 -14.27
N GLU A 5 24.77 17.71 -15.06
CA GLU A 5 24.12 18.24 -16.27
C GLU A 5 24.20 17.29 -17.47
N GLU A 6 25.20 16.40 -17.54
CA GLU A 6 25.36 15.46 -18.66
C GLU A 6 24.31 14.35 -18.67
N HIS A 7 23.75 13.96 -17.52
CA HIS A 7 22.76 12.89 -17.44
C HIS A 7 21.40 13.27 -18.08
N TRP A 8 21.05 14.56 -18.06
CA TRP A 8 19.79 15.07 -18.62
C TRP A 8 19.87 15.50 -20.08
N SER A 9 21.06 15.74 -20.62
CA SER A 9 21.26 16.15 -22.03
C SER A 9 20.99 15.03 -23.05
N ARG A 10 20.92 13.77 -22.63
CA ARG A 10 20.66 12.61 -23.50
C ARG A 10 19.20 12.38 -23.86
N PHE A 11 18.24 13.06 -23.21
CA PHE A 11 16.82 12.97 -23.54
C PHE A 11 16.35 13.94 -24.63
N GLY A 12 17.21 14.68 -25.25
CA GLY A 12 16.90 15.68 -26.27
C GLY A 12 17.18 15.17 -27.66
N SER A 13 16.24 14.50 -28.33
CA SER A 13 15.97 14.60 -29.78
C SER A 13 15.17 13.41 -30.32
N LEU A 14 13.84 13.43 -30.08
CA LEU A 14 12.90 12.72 -30.93
C LEU A 14 12.10 13.78 -31.71
N PRO A 15 11.89 13.60 -33.04
CA PRO A 15 11.36 14.66 -33.91
C PRO A 15 9.88 14.94 -33.55
N LEU A 16 9.61 16.21 -33.21
CA LEU A 16 8.27 16.75 -32.99
C LEU A 16 7.49 16.81 -34.30
N SER A 17 6.49 15.98 -34.46
CA SER A 17 5.45 16.16 -35.48
C SER A 17 4.65 17.44 -35.18
N LYS A 18 4.81 18.48 -35.97
CA LYS A 18 4.03 19.70 -35.92
C LYS A 18 2.59 19.43 -36.36
N LYS A 19 1.67 19.27 -35.42
CA LYS A 19 0.24 19.59 -35.60
C LYS A 19 -0.16 20.55 -34.50
N GLY A 20 -0.43 21.81 -34.90
CA GLY A 20 -0.84 22.88 -34.01
C GLY A 20 -2.21 22.59 -33.38
N ILE A 21 -2.23 22.49 -32.06
CA ILE A 21 -3.43 22.54 -31.26
C ILE A 21 -3.32 23.76 -30.35
N SER A 22 -4.24 24.69 -30.56
CA SER A 22 -4.43 25.91 -29.76
C SER A 22 -4.61 25.53 -28.28
N MET A 23 -3.65 25.87 -27.42
CA MET A 23 -3.74 25.67 -25.99
C MET A 23 -4.54 26.80 -25.33
N LYS A 24 -5.74 26.52 -24.86
CA LYS A 24 -6.36 27.28 -23.79
C LYS A 24 -5.65 26.95 -22.49
N ASN A 25 -5.14 27.97 -21.80
CA ASN A 25 -4.49 27.89 -20.48
C ASN A 25 -5.46 27.38 -19.42
N ASP A 26 -5.47 26.06 -19.20
CA ASP A 26 -6.10 25.46 -18.02
C ASP A 26 -4.98 24.96 -17.07
N LYS A 27 -4.81 25.65 -15.93
CA LYS A 27 -3.74 25.46 -14.95
C LYS A 27 -3.81 24.14 -14.16
N THR A 28 -4.62 23.16 -14.59
CA THR A 28 -4.88 21.90 -13.88
C THR A 28 -4.72 20.64 -14.74
N GLN A 29 -4.08 20.71 -15.93
CA GLN A 29 -3.80 19.50 -16.67
C GLN A 29 -2.59 18.77 -16.08
N PRO A 30 -2.73 17.48 -15.67
CA PRO A 30 -1.58 16.67 -15.29
C PRO A 30 -0.63 16.58 -16.50
N CYS A 31 0.68 16.82 -16.28
CA CYS A 31 1.70 16.56 -17.28
C CYS A 31 1.53 15.15 -17.85
N CYS A 32 1.54 15.03 -19.18
CA CYS A 32 1.41 13.75 -19.86
C CYS A 32 2.55 12.81 -19.42
N GLU A 33 2.20 11.65 -18.91
CA GLU A 33 3.17 10.58 -18.63
C GLU A 33 3.91 10.24 -19.92
N LYS A 34 5.25 10.31 -19.91
CA LYS A 34 6.08 9.88 -21.05
C LYS A 34 6.28 8.36 -21.03
N PHE A 35 6.38 7.80 -19.85
CA PHE A 35 6.54 6.36 -19.63
C PHE A 35 5.92 5.95 -18.29
N LYS A 36 5.81 4.66 -18.04
CA LYS A 36 5.33 4.11 -16.78
C LYS A 36 6.45 3.33 -16.12
N THR A 37 6.82 3.73 -14.90
CA THR A 37 7.85 3.04 -14.14
C THR A 37 7.29 1.95 -13.23
N THR A 38 8.10 0.93 -12.97
CA THR A 38 7.86 -0.08 -11.92
C THR A 38 8.35 0.37 -10.55
N ILE A 39 9.02 1.54 -10.46
CA ILE A 39 9.38 2.15 -9.19
C ILE A 39 8.09 2.49 -8.43
N GLY A 40 8.03 2.07 -7.21
CA GLY A 40 6.94 2.35 -6.28
C GLY A 40 7.48 2.51 -4.89
N GLY A 41 6.70 3.06 -3.98
CA GLY A 41 7.18 3.33 -2.65
C GLY A 41 6.17 3.03 -1.55
N GLN A 42 6.55 3.46 -0.37
CA GLN A 42 5.74 3.43 0.84
C GLN A 42 6.16 4.60 1.72
N ALA A 43 5.18 5.36 2.20
CA ALA A 43 5.42 6.37 3.23
C ALA A 43 5.82 5.71 4.56
N LEU A 44 6.75 6.33 5.24
CA LEU A 44 7.28 5.93 6.53
C LEU A 44 7.08 7.07 7.55
N ILE A 45 7.52 6.86 8.78
CA ILE A 45 7.61 7.92 9.79
C ILE A 45 8.76 8.85 9.38
N GLU A 46 8.44 10.11 9.13
CA GLU A 46 9.37 11.16 8.65
C GLU A 46 10.19 10.75 7.43
N GLY A 47 9.65 9.87 6.58
CA GLY A 47 10.43 9.33 5.47
C GLY A 47 9.63 8.63 4.39
N ILE A 48 10.36 8.14 3.40
CA ILE A 48 9.83 7.38 2.26
C ILE A 48 10.78 6.22 1.96
N MET A 49 10.22 5.03 1.79
CA MET A 49 10.90 3.91 1.16
C MET A 49 10.54 3.89 -0.32
N MET A 50 11.51 3.91 -1.22
CA MET A 50 11.33 3.66 -2.65
C MET A 50 11.92 2.31 -3.03
N ARG A 51 11.18 1.60 -3.89
CA ARG A 51 11.54 0.27 -4.37
C ARG A 51 11.79 0.32 -5.86
N GLY A 52 13.04 0.15 -6.25
CA GLY A 52 13.44 0.07 -7.64
C GLY A 52 13.58 -1.39 -8.12
N PRO A 53 14.00 -1.59 -9.37
CA PRO A 53 14.24 -2.93 -9.91
C PRO A 53 15.41 -3.67 -9.23
N GLU A 54 16.48 -2.95 -8.85
CA GLU A 54 17.72 -3.50 -8.33
C GLU A 54 17.89 -3.24 -6.82
N LYS A 55 17.41 -2.08 -6.34
CA LYS A 55 17.63 -1.59 -4.97
C LYS A 55 16.34 -1.06 -4.36
N ASP A 56 16.25 -1.16 -3.05
CA ASP A 56 15.29 -0.46 -2.22
C ASP A 56 16.05 0.68 -1.50
N ALA A 57 15.49 1.88 -1.42
CA ALA A 57 16.05 3.03 -0.74
C ALA A 57 15.11 3.49 0.37
N ILE A 58 15.64 3.73 1.57
CA ILE A 58 14.94 4.35 2.69
C ILE A 58 15.55 5.73 2.90
N ALA A 59 14.76 6.78 2.70
CA ALA A 59 15.14 8.15 2.98
C ALA A 59 14.31 8.68 4.14
N VAL A 60 14.94 9.13 5.20
CA VAL A 60 14.31 9.63 6.43
C VAL A 60 14.82 11.02 6.74
N ARG A 61 13.94 11.95 7.10
CA ARG A 61 14.29 13.28 7.60
C ARG A 61 14.72 13.14 9.05
N THR A 62 15.94 13.58 9.37
CA THR A 62 16.49 13.65 10.72
C THR A 62 16.86 15.10 11.05
N ALA A 63 17.22 15.38 12.30
CA ALA A 63 17.69 16.69 12.72
C ALA A 63 18.93 17.17 11.93
N ASP A 64 19.80 16.23 11.51
CA ASP A 64 21.03 16.50 10.77
C ASP A 64 20.84 16.56 9.24
N GLY A 65 19.62 16.34 8.73
CA GLY A 65 19.30 16.34 7.31
C GLY A 65 18.60 15.07 6.84
N ILE A 66 18.77 14.71 5.55
CA ILE A 66 18.17 13.49 4.98
C ILE A 66 19.18 12.35 5.13
N LYS A 67 18.81 11.32 5.90
CA LYS A 67 19.54 10.06 5.96
C LYS A 67 19.01 9.11 4.89
N LEU A 68 19.90 8.64 4.01
CA LEU A 68 19.58 7.74 2.91
C LEU A 68 20.29 6.40 3.13
N GLU A 69 19.51 5.33 3.13
CA GLU A 69 20.03 3.97 3.23
C GLU A 69 19.59 3.14 2.04
N LEU A 70 20.54 2.41 1.45
CA LEU A 70 20.30 1.56 0.27
C LEU A 70 20.38 0.10 0.67
N MET A 71 19.46 -0.69 0.17
CA MET A 71 19.41 -2.14 0.35
C MET A 71 19.33 -2.83 -1.00
N ASP A 72 20.26 -3.75 -1.27
CA ASP A 72 20.21 -4.55 -2.49
C ASP A 72 19.01 -5.48 -2.48
N ARG A 73 18.28 -5.50 -3.58
CA ARG A 73 17.11 -6.34 -3.73
C ARG A 73 17.50 -7.72 -4.23
N LYS A 74 17.08 -8.75 -3.52
CA LYS A 74 17.26 -10.13 -3.98
C LYS A 74 16.39 -10.40 -5.20
N VAL A 75 16.99 -10.41 -6.38
CA VAL A 75 16.30 -10.78 -7.62
C VAL A 75 16.08 -12.29 -7.66
N ARG A 76 14.81 -12.71 -7.76
CA ARG A 76 14.48 -14.13 -7.87
C ARG A 76 14.82 -14.67 -9.27
N PRO A 77 15.34 -15.90 -9.37
CA PRO A 77 15.58 -16.54 -10.66
C PRO A 77 14.32 -16.59 -11.54
N ASP A 78 14.47 -16.47 -12.86
CA ASP A 78 13.32 -16.43 -13.77
C ASP A 78 12.46 -17.68 -13.77
N LYS A 79 13.06 -18.85 -13.50
CA LYS A 79 12.38 -20.15 -13.41
C LYS A 79 11.75 -20.43 -12.04
N SER A 80 11.78 -19.47 -11.11
CA SER A 80 11.19 -19.67 -9.76
C SER A 80 9.67 -19.80 -9.83
N VAL A 81 9.12 -20.79 -9.13
CA VAL A 81 7.66 -20.97 -8.92
C VAL A 81 7.02 -19.71 -8.37
N ALA A 82 7.77 -18.94 -7.57
CA ALA A 82 7.33 -17.65 -7.03
C ALA A 82 7.02 -16.57 -8.10
N LYS A 83 7.44 -16.79 -9.36
CA LYS A 83 7.12 -15.93 -10.51
C LYS A 83 5.91 -16.40 -11.32
N TRP A 84 5.33 -17.55 -11.00
CA TRP A 84 4.16 -18.07 -11.70
C TRP A 84 2.92 -17.22 -11.49
N PRO A 85 2.04 -17.07 -12.48
CA PRO A 85 0.73 -16.44 -12.30
C PRO A 85 -0.02 -17.03 -11.10
N LEU A 86 -0.77 -16.21 -10.39
CA LEU A 86 -1.49 -16.54 -9.16
C LEU A 86 -0.62 -16.89 -7.93
N ILE A 87 0.68 -17.21 -8.09
CA ILE A 87 1.60 -17.42 -6.95
C ILE A 87 2.36 -16.12 -6.66
N ARG A 88 2.85 -15.46 -7.71
CA ARG A 88 3.64 -14.23 -7.59
C ARG A 88 2.93 -13.10 -6.85
N GLY A 89 1.59 -13.03 -6.96
CA GLY A 89 0.80 -12.02 -6.27
C GLY A 89 0.90 -12.15 -4.76
N THR A 90 0.66 -13.36 -4.23
CA THR A 90 0.81 -13.66 -2.81
C THR A 90 2.24 -13.44 -2.33
N VAL A 91 3.21 -13.95 -3.08
CA VAL A 91 4.63 -13.84 -2.70
C VAL A 91 5.08 -12.37 -2.64
N ASN A 92 4.79 -11.58 -3.69
CA ASN A 92 5.14 -10.16 -3.72
C ASN A 92 4.42 -9.36 -2.63
N PHE A 93 3.17 -9.71 -2.32
CA PHE A 93 2.42 -9.08 -1.24
C PHE A 93 3.10 -9.31 0.12
N PHE A 94 3.42 -10.56 0.47
CA PHE A 94 4.09 -10.86 1.73
C PHE A 94 5.49 -10.24 1.82
N ASP A 95 6.27 -10.26 0.72
CA ASP A 95 7.57 -9.57 0.69
C ASP A 95 7.43 -8.08 0.93
N SER A 96 6.41 -7.45 0.32
CA SER A 96 6.16 -6.02 0.51
C SER A 96 5.73 -5.71 1.94
N GLN A 97 4.89 -6.56 2.55
CA GLN A 97 4.48 -6.37 3.95
C GLN A 97 5.67 -6.48 4.91
N VAL A 98 6.51 -7.50 4.74
CA VAL A 98 7.70 -7.70 5.58
C VAL A 98 8.70 -6.54 5.41
N ALA A 99 8.96 -6.13 4.18
CA ALA A 99 9.85 -5.01 3.89
C ALA A 99 9.28 -3.70 4.47
N GLY A 100 7.97 -3.45 4.29
CA GLY A 100 7.30 -2.26 4.80
C GLY A 100 7.31 -2.14 6.31
N VAL A 101 7.01 -3.23 7.04
CA VAL A 101 7.08 -3.24 8.51
C VAL A 101 8.50 -2.94 9.00
N LYS A 102 9.51 -3.59 8.39
CA LYS A 102 10.93 -3.32 8.74
C LYS A 102 11.31 -1.87 8.48
N ALA A 103 10.89 -1.30 7.35
CA ALA A 103 11.18 0.07 6.99
C ALA A 103 10.51 1.08 7.94
N ILE A 104 9.25 0.83 8.35
CA ILE A 104 8.55 1.67 9.33
C ILE A 104 9.27 1.63 10.69
N MET A 105 9.63 0.44 11.18
CA MET A 105 10.35 0.32 12.45
C MET A 105 11.71 1.03 12.39
N HIS A 106 12.43 0.85 11.28
CA HIS A 106 13.71 1.49 11.09
C HIS A 106 13.62 3.02 10.99
N SER A 107 12.60 3.54 10.30
CA SER A 107 12.37 4.99 10.22
C SER A 107 11.99 5.59 11.58
N ALA A 108 11.25 4.87 12.41
CA ALA A 108 10.91 5.29 13.77
C ALA A 108 12.16 5.38 14.67
N GLU A 109 13.13 4.47 14.50
CA GLU A 109 14.40 4.52 15.23
C GLU A 109 15.28 5.72 14.80
N LEU A 110 15.22 6.11 13.52
CA LEU A 110 16.05 7.19 12.95
C LEU A 110 15.49 8.58 13.20
N SER A 111 14.17 8.70 13.35
CA SER A 111 13.47 9.97 13.54
C SER A 111 12.57 9.88 14.77
N PRO A 112 13.14 9.89 15.99
CA PRO A 112 12.33 10.04 17.19
C PRO A 112 11.57 11.37 17.10
N GLU A 113 10.24 11.31 17.20
CA GLU A 113 9.40 12.52 17.16
C GLU A 113 9.85 13.51 18.25
N GLU A 114 10.10 14.78 17.86
CA GLU A 114 10.27 15.89 18.80
C GLU A 114 8.93 16.14 19.49
N GLY A 115 8.63 15.41 20.53
CA GLY A 115 7.39 15.59 21.26
C GLY A 115 6.96 14.41 22.11
N ASP A 116 7.40 13.24 21.82
CA ASP A 116 7.35 12.12 22.75
C ASP A 116 8.47 12.29 23.78
N LEU A 117 8.19 13.19 24.77
CA LEU A 117 8.80 12.95 26.09
C LEU A 117 8.46 11.50 26.39
N PRO A 118 9.45 10.62 26.62
CA PRO A 118 9.15 9.24 26.95
C PRO A 118 8.19 9.28 28.13
N GLU A 119 6.95 8.82 27.91
CA GLU A 119 6.05 8.58 29.04
C GLU A 119 6.88 7.79 30.03
N GLU A 120 6.93 8.25 31.30
CA GLU A 120 7.74 7.56 32.30
C GLU A 120 7.40 6.06 32.19
N PRO A 121 8.39 5.20 31.91
CA PRO A 121 8.11 3.80 31.61
C PRO A 121 7.33 3.19 32.77
N SER A 122 6.22 2.54 32.43
CA SER A 122 5.37 1.89 33.43
C SER A 122 6.24 0.98 34.32
N LYS A 123 5.87 0.83 35.59
CA LYS A 123 6.55 -0.12 36.51
C LYS A 123 6.62 -1.53 35.93
N PHE A 124 5.66 -1.89 35.08
CA PHE A 124 5.64 -3.15 34.36
C PHE A 124 6.70 -3.17 33.25
N ASP A 125 6.87 -2.08 32.50
CA ASP A 125 7.86 -1.98 31.45
C ASP A 125 9.29 -2.04 32.01
N LEU A 126 9.55 -1.30 33.09
CA LEU A 126 10.84 -1.36 33.82
C LEU A 126 11.16 -2.76 34.37
N TRP A 127 10.13 -3.46 34.88
CA TRP A 127 10.32 -4.83 35.38
C TRP A 127 10.61 -5.79 34.21
N LEU A 128 9.90 -5.65 33.08
CA LEU A 128 10.05 -6.50 31.92
C LEU A 128 11.40 -6.27 31.23
N GLU A 129 11.81 -5.00 31.09
CA GLU A 129 13.11 -4.60 30.55
C GLU A 129 14.27 -5.14 31.42
N LYS A 130 14.17 -5.01 32.73
CA LYS A 130 15.17 -5.55 33.67
C LYS A 130 15.30 -7.07 33.57
N LYS A 131 14.22 -7.79 33.28
CA LYS A 131 14.18 -9.26 33.18
C LYS A 131 14.68 -9.79 31.85
N LEU A 132 14.36 -9.10 30.75
CA LEU A 132 14.63 -9.57 29.37
C LEU A 132 15.88 -8.92 28.74
N GLY A 133 16.32 -7.77 29.25
CA GLY A 133 17.27 -6.90 28.59
C GLY A 133 16.63 -6.09 27.45
N ASN A 134 17.19 -4.90 27.15
CA ASN A 134 16.56 -3.90 26.26
C ASN A 134 16.21 -4.48 24.87
N GLU A 135 17.12 -5.20 24.22
CA GLU A 135 16.87 -5.75 22.88
C GLU A 135 15.74 -6.78 22.82
N LYS A 136 15.66 -7.68 23.83
CA LYS A 136 14.58 -8.67 23.92
C LYS A 136 13.26 -8.01 24.33
N PHE A 137 13.30 -7.02 25.20
CA PHE A 137 12.15 -6.22 25.61
C PHE A 137 11.48 -5.57 24.40
N GLN A 138 12.23 -4.85 23.56
CA GLN A 138 11.72 -4.23 22.34
C GLN A 138 11.08 -5.26 21.39
N LYS A 139 11.73 -6.41 21.18
CA LYS A 139 11.18 -7.49 20.35
C LYS A 139 9.87 -8.05 20.89
N VAL A 140 9.75 -8.19 22.20
CA VAL A 140 8.52 -8.71 22.87
C VAL A 140 7.39 -7.69 22.76
N ILE A 141 7.63 -6.41 23.08
CA ILE A 141 6.61 -5.34 22.96
C ILE A 141 6.12 -5.23 21.53
N THR A 142 7.03 -5.17 20.56
CA THR A 142 6.67 -5.14 19.14
C THR A 142 5.86 -6.38 18.73
N GLY A 143 6.28 -7.55 19.19
CA GLY A 143 5.55 -8.80 18.94
C GLY A 143 4.12 -8.78 19.49
N ILE A 144 3.93 -8.29 20.72
CA ILE A 144 2.61 -8.11 21.34
C ILE A 144 1.77 -7.10 20.54
N ALA A 145 2.34 -5.96 20.17
CA ALA A 145 1.63 -4.94 19.40
C ALA A 145 1.16 -5.48 18.03
N VAL A 146 2.01 -6.20 17.32
CA VAL A 146 1.67 -6.86 16.05
C VAL A 146 0.56 -7.91 16.24
N PHE A 147 0.66 -8.74 17.30
CA PHE A 147 -0.34 -9.76 17.61
C PHE A 147 -1.70 -9.13 17.94
N MET A 148 -1.72 -8.08 18.78
CA MET A 148 -2.94 -7.34 19.10
C MET A 148 -3.54 -6.64 17.87
N GLY A 149 -2.72 -6.02 17.03
CA GLY A 149 -3.15 -5.39 15.79
C GLY A 149 -3.76 -6.40 14.82
N LEU A 150 -3.15 -7.58 14.66
CA LEU A 150 -3.68 -8.66 13.84
C LEU A 150 -5.00 -9.19 14.40
N GLY A 151 -5.09 -9.39 15.72
CA GLY A 151 -6.31 -9.82 16.41
C GLY A 151 -7.44 -8.81 16.23
N LEU A 152 -7.17 -7.52 16.40
CA LEU A 152 -8.14 -6.46 16.18
C LEU A 152 -8.58 -6.40 14.70
N SER A 153 -7.67 -6.60 13.77
CA SER A 153 -7.99 -6.63 12.33
C SER A 153 -8.94 -7.80 12.00
N ILE A 154 -8.71 -8.99 12.56
CA ILE A 154 -9.59 -10.15 12.38
C ILE A 154 -10.96 -9.87 13.01
N LEU A 155 -10.99 -9.27 14.19
CA LEU A 155 -12.23 -8.89 14.86
C LEU A 155 -13.06 -7.91 14.03
N LEU A 156 -12.43 -6.81 13.55
CA LEU A 156 -13.12 -5.75 12.81
C LEU A 156 -13.53 -6.18 11.39
N PHE A 157 -12.66 -6.90 10.67
CA PHE A 157 -12.86 -7.16 9.24
C PHE A 157 -13.39 -8.56 8.91
N PHE A 158 -13.41 -9.47 9.88
CA PHE A 158 -13.97 -10.81 9.69
C PHE A 158 -15.10 -11.10 10.68
N LEU A 159 -14.85 -10.97 11.98
CA LEU A 159 -15.83 -11.37 12.98
C LEU A 159 -17.02 -10.39 13.00
N LEU A 160 -16.78 -9.08 13.05
CA LEU A 160 -17.86 -8.09 13.15
C LEU A 160 -18.81 -8.11 11.94
N PRO A 161 -18.36 -8.12 10.65
CA PRO A 161 -19.25 -8.27 9.51
C PRO A 161 -20.05 -9.58 9.54
N MET A 162 -19.43 -10.68 9.96
CA MET A 162 -20.08 -11.98 10.09
C MET A 162 -21.16 -11.97 11.19
N LEU A 163 -20.92 -11.30 12.32
CA LEU A 163 -21.93 -11.15 13.37
C LEU A 163 -23.13 -10.35 12.88
N VAL A 164 -22.89 -9.23 12.17
CA VAL A 164 -23.97 -8.43 11.57
C VAL A 164 -24.77 -9.27 10.56
N SER A 165 -24.08 -9.98 9.67
CA SER A 165 -24.77 -10.83 8.69
C SER A 165 -25.55 -11.97 9.36
N SER A 166 -25.02 -12.57 10.41
CA SER A 166 -25.71 -13.61 11.21
C SER A 166 -26.98 -13.10 11.89
N PHE A 167 -27.00 -11.82 12.28
CA PHE A 167 -28.22 -11.19 12.80
C PHE A 167 -29.28 -10.99 11.72
N LEU A 168 -28.84 -10.75 10.47
CA LEU A 168 -29.72 -10.53 9.32
C LEU A 168 -30.21 -11.83 8.66
N ASP A 169 -29.61 -13.00 9.01
CA ASP A 169 -29.93 -14.30 8.40
C ASP A 169 -31.43 -14.66 8.52
N GLN A 170 -32.07 -14.26 9.62
CA GLN A 170 -33.51 -14.50 9.85
C GLN A 170 -34.43 -13.75 8.84
N TRP A 171 -33.95 -12.66 8.23
CA TRP A 171 -34.70 -11.86 7.23
C TRP A 171 -34.22 -12.11 5.80
N ILE A 172 -33.01 -12.63 5.63
CA ILE A 172 -32.40 -12.83 4.30
C ILE A 172 -32.05 -14.31 4.12
N PRO A 173 -32.99 -15.15 3.66
CA PRO A 173 -32.78 -16.59 3.54
C PRO A 173 -31.81 -16.98 2.41
N ASN A 174 -31.53 -16.05 1.48
CA ASN A 174 -30.60 -16.31 0.38
C ASN A 174 -29.14 -16.10 0.81
N THR A 175 -28.39 -17.19 0.91
CA THR A 175 -26.98 -17.21 1.35
C THR A 175 -26.07 -16.29 0.52
N LEU A 176 -26.32 -16.19 -0.80
CA LEU A 176 -25.51 -15.34 -1.67
C LEU A 176 -25.75 -13.85 -1.34
N VAL A 177 -27.00 -13.45 -1.16
CA VAL A 177 -27.37 -12.08 -0.77
C VAL A 177 -26.79 -11.76 0.61
N LEU A 178 -26.87 -12.70 1.56
CA LEU A 178 -26.31 -12.53 2.90
C LEU A 178 -24.80 -12.32 2.86
N ASN A 179 -24.05 -13.08 2.05
CA ASN A 179 -22.62 -12.90 1.85
C ASN A 179 -22.28 -11.55 1.18
N LEU A 180 -23.10 -11.07 0.26
CA LEU A 180 -22.93 -9.73 -0.32
C LEU A 180 -23.13 -8.63 0.73
N VAL A 181 -24.16 -8.77 1.59
CA VAL A 181 -24.38 -7.84 2.71
C VAL A 181 -23.19 -7.87 3.68
N GLU A 182 -22.68 -9.05 4.05
CA GLU A 182 -21.46 -9.17 4.86
C GLU A 182 -20.29 -8.41 4.23
N GLY A 183 -20.11 -8.54 2.91
CA GLY A 183 -19.07 -7.82 2.16
C GLY A 183 -19.25 -6.31 2.17
N LEU A 184 -20.50 -5.83 2.01
CA LEU A 184 -20.82 -4.39 2.11
C LEU A 184 -20.55 -3.84 3.51
N VAL A 185 -20.95 -4.56 4.56
CA VAL A 185 -20.67 -4.18 5.94
C VAL A 185 -19.15 -4.08 6.17
N ARG A 186 -18.36 -5.05 5.67
CA ARG A 186 -16.90 -5.02 5.72
C ARG A 186 -16.34 -3.78 5.03
N MET A 187 -16.86 -3.44 3.85
CA MET A 187 -16.44 -2.25 3.11
C MET A 187 -16.72 -0.97 3.89
N ILE A 188 -17.90 -0.84 4.49
CA ILE A 188 -18.29 0.31 5.30
C ILE A 188 -17.36 0.44 6.52
N ILE A 189 -17.09 -0.67 7.24
CA ILE A 189 -16.17 -0.67 8.38
C ILE A 189 -14.78 -0.21 7.94
N PHE A 190 -14.26 -0.73 6.82
CA PHE A 190 -12.95 -0.35 6.30
C PHE A 190 -12.88 1.14 5.93
N LEU A 191 -13.85 1.65 5.18
CA LEU A 191 -13.87 3.07 4.81
C LEU A 191 -14.01 3.98 6.03
N SER A 192 -14.83 3.59 7.01
CA SER A 192 -14.96 4.32 8.28
C SER A 192 -13.65 4.32 9.07
N TYR A 193 -12.97 3.17 9.16
CA TYR A 193 -11.65 3.04 9.77
C TYR A 193 -10.62 3.95 9.08
N MET A 194 -10.53 3.92 7.75
CA MET A 194 -9.61 4.76 7.00
C MET A 194 -9.90 6.25 7.20
N LEU A 195 -11.18 6.64 7.26
CA LEU A 195 -11.58 8.01 7.53
C LEU A 195 -11.19 8.46 8.95
N LEU A 196 -11.32 7.59 9.94
CA LEU A 196 -10.91 7.88 11.33
C LEU A 196 -9.39 8.03 11.42
N VAL A 197 -8.63 7.08 10.86
CA VAL A 197 -7.16 7.09 10.85
C VAL A 197 -6.64 8.34 10.13
N SER A 198 -7.28 8.76 9.03
CA SER A 198 -6.86 9.96 8.27
C SER A 198 -7.00 11.28 9.04
N ARG A 199 -7.69 11.28 10.18
CA ARG A 199 -7.86 12.47 11.04
C ARG A 199 -6.82 12.58 12.15
N MET A 200 -6.09 11.50 12.45
CA MET A 200 -5.01 11.50 13.44
C MET A 200 -3.86 12.38 12.97
N LYS A 201 -3.22 13.11 13.88
CA LYS A 201 -2.14 14.05 13.55
C LYS A 201 -0.92 13.35 12.95
N GLU A 202 -0.51 12.24 13.56
CA GLU A 202 0.62 11.42 13.15
C GLU A 202 0.38 10.85 11.74
N MET A 203 -0.82 10.33 11.50
CA MET A 203 -1.19 9.78 10.20
C MET A 203 -1.32 10.84 9.11
N LYS A 204 -1.69 12.08 9.44
CA LYS A 204 -1.69 13.19 8.47
C LYS A 204 -0.29 13.45 7.94
N ARG A 205 0.74 13.34 8.79
CA ARG A 205 2.13 13.51 8.40
C ARG A 205 2.60 12.37 7.49
N VAL A 206 2.34 11.13 7.88
CA VAL A 206 2.63 9.94 7.04
C VAL A 206 1.91 10.06 5.68
N PHE A 207 0.66 10.54 5.66
CA PHE A 207 -0.08 10.74 4.41
C PHE A 207 0.43 11.93 3.57
N ALA A 208 1.15 12.88 4.16
CA ALA A 208 1.85 13.92 3.41
C ALA A 208 3.11 13.36 2.75
N TYR A 209 3.88 12.50 3.44
CA TYR A 209 4.97 11.74 2.81
C TYR A 209 4.47 10.82 1.67
N HIS A 210 3.30 10.21 1.82
CA HIS A 210 2.66 9.45 0.75
C HIS A 210 2.29 10.34 -0.45
N GLY A 211 1.85 11.57 -0.20
CA GLY A 211 1.65 12.58 -1.24
C GLY A 211 2.96 12.95 -1.94
N ALA A 212 4.06 13.12 -1.19
CA ALA A 212 5.40 13.39 -1.74
C ALA A 212 5.89 12.24 -2.62
N GLU A 213 5.73 10.99 -2.17
CA GLU A 213 6.03 9.79 -2.95
C GLU A 213 5.34 9.83 -4.33
N HIS A 214 4.02 10.00 -4.34
CA HIS A 214 3.24 10.02 -5.59
C HIS A 214 3.66 11.16 -6.52
N LYS A 215 3.85 12.37 -5.99
CA LYS A 215 4.26 13.53 -6.78
C LYS A 215 5.64 13.31 -7.39
N THR A 216 6.58 12.72 -6.65
CA THR A 216 7.94 12.47 -7.13
C THR A 216 7.96 11.40 -8.23
N ILE A 217 7.21 10.29 -8.06
CA ILE A 217 7.09 9.26 -9.10
C ILE A 217 6.47 9.85 -10.37
N ARG A 218 5.42 10.67 -10.23
CA ARG A 218 4.81 11.34 -11.40
C ARG A 218 5.75 12.31 -12.11
N CYS A 219 6.56 13.05 -11.37
CA CYS A 219 7.58 13.92 -11.95
C CYS A 219 8.59 13.10 -12.77
N TYR A 220 9.02 11.98 -12.25
CA TYR A 220 9.90 11.03 -12.92
C TYR A 220 9.24 10.46 -14.19
N GLU A 221 8.00 9.97 -14.12
CA GLU A 221 7.24 9.43 -15.26
C GLU A 221 6.93 10.48 -16.34
N ALA A 222 6.82 11.75 -15.94
CA ALA A 222 6.71 12.85 -16.88
C ALA A 222 8.04 13.18 -17.59
N GLY A 223 9.15 12.55 -17.15
CA GLY A 223 10.50 12.82 -17.66
C GLY A 223 10.94 14.26 -17.41
N LEU A 224 10.51 14.83 -16.28
CA LEU A 224 10.91 16.15 -15.82
C LEU A 224 12.10 16.04 -14.86
N PRO A 225 12.98 17.06 -14.79
CA PRO A 225 14.01 17.10 -13.75
C PRO A 225 13.40 17.00 -12.36
N LEU A 226 13.98 16.17 -11.50
CA LEU A 226 13.53 15.96 -10.12
C LEU A 226 13.95 17.16 -9.26
N THR A 227 13.22 18.27 -9.39
CA THR A 227 13.37 19.47 -8.57
C THR A 227 12.13 19.65 -7.70
N VAL A 228 12.27 20.31 -6.55
CA VAL A 228 11.14 20.59 -5.65
C VAL A 228 10.00 21.30 -6.38
N GLU A 229 10.32 22.26 -7.26
CA GLU A 229 9.33 23.00 -8.06
C GLU A 229 8.55 22.08 -9.01
N ASN A 230 9.24 21.24 -9.78
CA ASN A 230 8.59 20.33 -10.73
C ASN A 230 7.74 19.28 -10.01
N VAL A 231 8.22 18.73 -8.89
CA VAL A 231 7.50 17.75 -8.08
C VAL A 231 6.28 18.40 -7.41
N ARG A 232 6.41 19.61 -6.85
CA ARG A 232 5.29 20.34 -6.23
C ARG A 232 4.11 20.51 -7.19
N ASN A 233 4.37 20.71 -8.47
CA ASN A 233 3.35 20.90 -9.51
C ASN A 233 2.67 19.60 -9.96
N GLN A 234 3.12 18.41 -9.50
CA GLN A 234 2.48 17.14 -9.82
C GLN A 234 1.26 16.88 -8.93
N THR A 235 0.36 16.00 -9.41
CA THR A 235 -0.77 15.54 -8.60
C THR A 235 -0.34 14.45 -7.63
N ARG A 236 -0.90 14.48 -6.41
CA ARG A 236 -0.70 13.43 -5.38
C ARG A 236 -1.50 12.15 -5.63
N LEU A 237 -2.36 12.10 -6.65
CA LEU A 237 -3.14 10.92 -6.97
C LEU A 237 -2.38 10.07 -7.99
N HIS A 238 -2.17 8.78 -7.70
CA HIS A 238 -1.42 7.87 -8.57
C HIS A 238 -2.18 6.55 -8.81
N PRO A 239 -2.44 6.15 -10.08
CA PRO A 239 -3.30 4.99 -10.36
C PRO A 239 -2.69 3.65 -9.97
N ARG A 240 -1.37 3.55 -9.85
CA ARG A 240 -0.62 2.33 -9.52
C ARG A 240 -0.23 2.23 -8.04
N CYS A 241 -0.89 2.99 -7.18
CA CYS A 241 -0.63 2.97 -5.74
C CYS A 241 -1.18 1.72 -5.05
N GLY A 242 -0.46 1.23 -4.04
CA GLY A 242 -0.88 0.09 -3.21
C GLY A 242 -2.20 0.29 -2.47
N THR A 243 -2.60 1.54 -2.15
CA THR A 243 -3.90 1.80 -1.52
C THR A 243 -5.07 1.52 -2.46
N SER A 244 -4.91 1.77 -3.77
CA SER A 244 -5.90 1.37 -4.78
C SER A 244 -6.07 -0.15 -4.83
N PHE A 245 -4.98 -0.90 -4.62
CA PHE A 245 -5.01 -2.36 -4.54
C PHE A 245 -5.93 -2.86 -3.41
N LEU A 246 -5.95 -2.21 -2.24
CA LEU A 246 -6.78 -2.61 -1.10
C LEU A 246 -8.28 -2.61 -1.43
N LEU A 247 -8.78 -1.59 -2.14
CA LEU A 247 -10.19 -1.56 -2.55
C LEU A 247 -10.53 -2.66 -3.56
N VAL A 248 -9.64 -2.93 -4.51
CA VAL A 248 -9.85 -4.04 -5.46
C VAL A 248 -9.83 -5.38 -4.73
N VAL A 249 -8.91 -5.59 -3.76
CA VAL A 249 -8.91 -6.77 -2.86
C VAL A 249 -10.25 -6.93 -2.18
N MET A 250 -10.84 -5.85 -1.67
CA MET A 250 -12.13 -5.93 -0.99
C MET A 250 -13.25 -6.37 -1.93
N VAL A 251 -13.36 -5.78 -3.11
CA VAL A 251 -14.36 -6.16 -4.12
C VAL A 251 -14.18 -7.63 -4.54
N ILE A 252 -12.96 -8.03 -4.87
CA ILE A 252 -12.65 -9.41 -5.24
C ILE A 252 -12.91 -10.38 -4.08
N SER A 253 -12.60 -9.98 -2.82
CA SER A 253 -12.88 -10.82 -1.65
C SER A 253 -14.39 -11.07 -1.47
N ILE A 254 -15.24 -10.07 -1.71
CA ILE A 254 -16.69 -10.22 -1.65
C ILE A 254 -17.14 -11.31 -2.64
N LEU A 255 -16.68 -11.23 -3.89
CA LEU A 255 -17.06 -12.20 -4.93
C LEU A 255 -16.54 -13.60 -4.63
N VAL A 256 -15.24 -13.72 -4.32
CA VAL A 256 -14.61 -15.02 -4.03
C VAL A 256 -15.22 -15.66 -2.78
N PHE A 257 -15.40 -14.90 -1.69
CA PHE A 257 -15.96 -15.46 -0.46
C PHE A 257 -17.45 -15.81 -0.62
N SER A 258 -18.22 -15.06 -1.40
CA SER A 258 -19.62 -15.39 -1.66
C SER A 258 -19.77 -16.72 -2.40
N VAL A 259 -18.98 -16.90 -3.48
CA VAL A 259 -19.02 -18.14 -4.27
C VAL A 259 -18.44 -19.32 -3.45
N ALA A 260 -17.29 -19.13 -2.81
CA ALA A 260 -16.64 -20.20 -2.06
C ALA A 260 -17.44 -20.62 -0.81
N SER A 261 -18.06 -19.66 -0.07
CA SER A 261 -18.91 -19.98 1.08
C SER A 261 -20.16 -20.75 0.65
N SER A 262 -20.79 -20.37 -0.45
CA SER A 262 -21.93 -21.12 -0.99
C SER A 262 -21.52 -22.51 -1.45
N GLY A 263 -20.35 -22.66 -2.09
CA GLY A 263 -19.81 -23.93 -2.54
C GLY A 263 -19.49 -24.88 -1.39
N ILE A 264 -18.81 -24.42 -0.33
CA ILE A 264 -18.46 -25.28 0.80
C ILE A 264 -19.69 -25.76 1.57
N LEU A 265 -20.71 -24.91 1.72
CA LEU A 265 -21.97 -25.30 2.38
C LEU A 265 -22.79 -26.31 1.57
N THR A 266 -22.64 -26.29 0.23
CA THR A 266 -23.25 -27.29 -0.65
C THR A 266 -22.51 -28.63 -0.58
N LEU A 267 -21.16 -28.60 -0.53
CA LEU A 267 -20.33 -29.80 -0.44
C LEU A 267 -20.38 -30.46 0.94
N PHE A 268 -20.56 -29.67 2.00
CA PHE A 268 -20.61 -30.12 3.38
C PHE A 268 -21.90 -29.66 4.10
N PRO A 269 -23.05 -30.30 3.85
CA PRO A 269 -24.34 -29.91 4.44
C PRO A 269 -24.33 -29.88 5.97
N GLY A 270 -23.48 -30.70 6.62
CA GLY A 270 -23.31 -30.69 8.06
C GLY A 270 -22.81 -29.35 8.63
N LEU A 271 -22.03 -28.59 7.87
CA LEU A 271 -21.64 -27.22 8.27
C LEU A 271 -22.84 -26.28 8.31
N LYS A 272 -23.79 -26.43 7.38
CA LYS A 272 -25.01 -25.63 7.36
C LYS A 272 -25.89 -25.93 8.57
N ALA A 273 -25.94 -27.19 9.02
CA ALA A 273 -26.69 -27.59 10.22
C ALA A 273 -26.11 -26.98 11.51
N MET A 274 -24.82 -26.60 11.50
CA MET A 274 -24.15 -25.93 12.61
C MET A 274 -24.27 -24.39 12.55
N SER A 275 -24.99 -23.84 11.58
CA SER A 275 -25.15 -22.37 11.45
C SER A 275 -25.63 -21.75 12.77
N GLY A 276 -25.13 -20.57 13.12
CA GLY A 276 -25.40 -19.92 14.40
C GLY A 276 -24.47 -20.32 15.56
N THR A 277 -23.76 -21.46 15.49
CA THR A 277 -22.82 -21.85 16.54
C THR A 277 -21.49 -21.06 16.46
N PHE A 278 -20.81 -20.92 17.59
CA PHE A 278 -19.47 -20.31 17.65
C PHE A 278 -18.45 -21.11 16.81
N LEU A 279 -18.53 -22.43 16.84
CA LEU A 279 -17.63 -23.29 16.07
C LEU A 279 -17.81 -23.09 14.55
N TYR A 280 -19.03 -22.96 14.05
CA TYR A 280 -19.30 -22.61 12.64
C TYR A 280 -18.61 -21.31 12.26
N ARG A 281 -18.71 -20.27 13.10
CA ARG A 281 -18.06 -18.97 12.85
C ARG A 281 -16.55 -19.09 12.75
N LEU A 282 -15.91 -19.83 13.66
CA LEU A 282 -14.47 -20.09 13.62
C LEU A 282 -14.04 -20.82 12.34
N ILE A 283 -14.77 -21.87 11.96
CA ILE A 283 -14.51 -22.63 10.73
C ILE A 283 -14.62 -21.71 9.50
N MET A 284 -15.67 -20.90 9.42
CA MET A 284 -15.87 -19.98 8.27
C MET A 284 -14.84 -18.85 8.22
N ILE A 285 -14.40 -18.33 9.37
CA ILE A 285 -13.28 -17.36 9.42
C ILE A 285 -11.98 -18.04 8.94
N GLY A 286 -11.65 -19.20 9.46
CA GLY A 286 -10.47 -19.98 9.04
C GLY A 286 -10.49 -20.27 7.53
N PHE A 287 -11.65 -20.67 7.00
CA PHE A 287 -11.84 -20.89 5.57
C PHE A 287 -11.62 -19.62 4.74
N LYS A 288 -12.19 -18.47 5.14
CA LYS A 288 -11.99 -17.19 4.47
C LYS A 288 -10.52 -16.73 4.55
N LEU A 289 -9.85 -16.95 5.70
CA LEU A 289 -8.43 -16.65 5.85
C LEU A 289 -7.57 -17.53 4.93
N LEU A 290 -7.90 -18.81 4.79
CA LEU A 290 -7.22 -19.72 3.85
C LEU A 290 -7.37 -19.29 2.39
N LEU A 291 -8.48 -18.62 2.03
CA LEU A 291 -8.72 -18.10 0.70
C LEU A 291 -8.03 -16.75 0.43
N LEU A 292 -7.55 -16.03 1.45
CA LEU A 292 -6.89 -14.72 1.27
C LEU A 292 -5.73 -14.75 0.28
N PRO A 293 -4.80 -15.72 0.30
CA PRO A 293 -3.74 -15.79 -0.69
C PRO A 293 -4.26 -15.83 -2.13
N LEU A 294 -5.35 -16.57 -2.37
CA LEU A 294 -6.00 -16.62 -3.68
C LEU A 294 -6.61 -15.27 -4.08
N VAL A 295 -7.31 -14.61 -3.16
CA VAL A 295 -7.88 -13.26 -3.38
C VAL A 295 -6.78 -12.27 -3.73
N VAL A 296 -5.70 -12.23 -2.95
CA VAL A 296 -4.55 -11.36 -3.18
C VAL A 296 -3.92 -11.62 -4.54
N SER A 297 -3.76 -12.89 -4.92
CA SER A 297 -3.18 -13.28 -6.20
C SER A 297 -4.04 -12.88 -7.39
N ILE A 298 -5.36 -13.09 -7.33
CA ILE A 298 -6.30 -12.65 -8.36
C ILE A 298 -6.24 -11.14 -8.51
N THR A 299 -6.31 -10.42 -7.39
CA THR A 299 -6.25 -8.95 -7.38
C THR A 299 -4.93 -8.43 -7.95
N TYR A 300 -3.82 -9.07 -7.61
CA TYR A 300 -2.50 -8.71 -8.14
C TYR A 300 -2.47 -8.82 -9.68
N GLU A 301 -2.98 -9.91 -10.25
CA GLU A 301 -3.03 -10.08 -11.71
C GLU A 301 -3.94 -9.04 -12.37
N ILE A 302 -5.09 -8.73 -11.76
CA ILE A 302 -6.01 -7.69 -12.25
C ILE A 302 -5.30 -6.32 -12.24
N ASN A 303 -4.66 -5.94 -11.14
CA ASN A 303 -3.96 -4.66 -11.05
C ASN A 303 -2.77 -4.58 -11.99
N ARG A 304 -2.02 -5.68 -12.14
CA ARG A 304 -0.91 -5.75 -13.10
C ARG A 304 -1.41 -5.57 -14.54
N TRP A 305 -2.53 -6.18 -14.87
CA TRP A 305 -3.17 -5.99 -16.17
C TRP A 305 -3.66 -4.54 -16.33
N ALA A 306 -4.35 -3.99 -15.34
CA ALA A 306 -4.86 -2.62 -15.37
C ALA A 306 -3.74 -1.57 -15.50
N GLY A 307 -2.60 -1.77 -14.83
CA GLY A 307 -1.44 -0.87 -14.91
C GLY A 307 -0.84 -0.76 -16.32
N ARG A 308 -0.97 -1.82 -17.13
CA ARG A 308 -0.46 -1.87 -18.51
C ARG A 308 -1.40 -1.27 -19.53
N HIS A 309 -2.69 -1.20 -19.23
CA HIS A 309 -3.72 -0.76 -20.18
C HIS A 309 -4.29 0.58 -19.72
N ASP A 310 -4.51 1.48 -20.67
CA ASP A 310 -5.20 2.76 -20.42
C ASP A 310 -6.46 2.82 -21.28
N ASN A 311 -7.54 2.26 -20.77
CA ASN A 311 -8.86 2.25 -21.42
C ASN A 311 -9.96 2.63 -20.42
N GLY A 312 -11.17 2.82 -20.91
CA GLY A 312 -12.32 3.21 -20.07
C GLY A 312 -12.59 2.23 -18.93
N PHE A 313 -12.39 0.92 -19.17
CA PHE A 313 -12.60 -0.11 -18.17
C PHE A 313 -11.56 -0.02 -17.02
N THR A 314 -10.27 0.17 -17.36
CA THR A 314 -9.22 0.32 -16.35
C THR A 314 -9.42 1.58 -15.52
N ARG A 315 -9.91 2.68 -16.13
CA ARG A 315 -10.26 3.91 -15.40
C ARG A 315 -11.39 3.68 -14.40
N ILE A 316 -12.44 2.94 -14.78
CA ILE A 316 -13.53 2.57 -13.85
C ILE A 316 -13.00 1.69 -12.72
N LEU A 317 -12.15 0.72 -13.03
CA LEU A 317 -11.56 -0.20 -12.04
C LEU A 317 -10.68 0.53 -11.02
N THR A 318 -9.90 1.51 -11.45
CA THR A 318 -8.98 2.27 -10.59
C THR A 318 -9.66 3.47 -9.89
N ALA A 319 -10.81 3.96 -10.39
CA ALA A 319 -11.48 5.14 -9.86
C ALA A 319 -11.80 5.07 -8.35
N PRO A 320 -12.29 3.96 -7.78
CA PRO A 320 -12.52 3.87 -6.33
C PRO A 320 -11.24 4.02 -5.52
N GLY A 321 -10.13 3.43 -6.00
CA GLY A 321 -8.81 3.56 -5.38
C GLY A 321 -8.30 5.00 -5.44
N MET A 322 -8.40 5.67 -6.58
CA MET A 322 -8.07 7.07 -6.73
C MET A 322 -8.91 7.97 -5.81
N TRP A 323 -10.20 7.65 -5.64
CA TRP A 323 -11.05 8.36 -4.70
C TRP A 323 -10.58 8.18 -3.24
N MET A 324 -10.19 6.97 -2.84
CA MET A 324 -9.67 6.68 -1.51
C MET A 324 -8.36 7.44 -1.22
N GLN A 325 -7.52 7.65 -2.22
CA GLN A 325 -6.28 8.42 -2.07
C GLN A 325 -6.52 9.88 -1.61
N LYS A 326 -7.71 10.45 -1.83
CA LYS A 326 -8.06 11.77 -1.28
C LYS A 326 -8.00 11.81 0.24
N PHE A 327 -8.15 10.66 0.92
CA PHE A 327 -8.07 10.52 2.37
C PHE A 327 -6.72 9.97 2.84
N THR A 328 -6.03 9.21 1.99
CA THR A 328 -4.78 8.53 2.33
C THR A 328 -3.53 9.23 1.79
N THR A 329 -3.69 10.40 1.16
CA THR A 329 -2.60 11.29 0.76
C THR A 329 -2.93 12.72 1.13
N ASN A 330 -1.94 13.48 1.64
CA ASN A 330 -2.03 14.91 1.89
C ASN A 330 -1.03 15.67 1.02
N GLU A 331 -1.19 17.01 0.94
CA GLU A 331 -0.20 17.85 0.28
C GLU A 331 1.08 17.88 1.12
N PRO A 332 2.22 17.50 0.54
CA PRO A 332 3.51 17.54 1.21
C PRO A 332 4.07 18.97 1.22
N ASP A 333 4.87 19.27 2.22
CA ASP A 333 5.74 20.43 2.21
C ASP A 333 7.03 20.14 1.40
N ASP A 334 7.83 21.18 1.18
CA ASP A 334 9.05 21.10 0.37
C ASP A 334 10.08 20.15 0.97
N SER A 335 10.17 20.10 2.29
CA SER A 335 11.10 19.22 2.98
C SER A 335 10.77 17.74 2.77
N MET A 336 9.48 17.39 2.71
CA MET A 336 9.00 16.04 2.39
C MET A 336 9.23 15.69 0.91
N ILE A 337 9.09 16.68 0.01
CA ILE A 337 9.41 16.52 -1.41
C ILE A 337 10.90 16.20 -1.61
N GLU A 338 11.81 16.88 -0.89
CA GLU A 338 13.24 16.60 -0.92
C GLU A 338 13.56 15.15 -0.55
N VAL A 339 12.88 14.63 0.50
CA VAL A 339 13.02 13.21 0.89
C VAL A 339 12.56 12.29 -0.23
N GLY A 340 11.43 12.60 -0.87
CA GLY A 340 10.93 11.84 -2.03
C GLY A 340 11.91 11.83 -3.20
N ILE A 341 12.49 12.98 -3.54
CA ILE A 341 13.50 13.13 -4.59
C ILE A 341 14.72 12.28 -4.27
N ALA A 342 15.29 12.42 -3.06
CA ALA A 342 16.45 11.63 -2.64
C ALA A 342 16.19 10.13 -2.72
N ALA A 343 14.99 9.67 -2.32
CA ALA A 343 14.62 8.27 -2.37
C ALA A 343 14.46 7.74 -3.80
N VAL A 344 13.82 8.51 -4.71
CA VAL A 344 13.63 8.09 -6.13
C VAL A 344 14.96 8.08 -6.87
N GLU A 345 15.76 9.15 -6.75
CA GLU A 345 17.09 9.23 -7.41
C GLU A 345 17.99 8.04 -7.06
N ALA A 346 17.89 7.56 -5.82
CA ALA A 346 18.70 6.44 -5.32
C ALA A 346 18.34 5.09 -5.93
N VAL A 347 17.12 4.93 -6.47
CA VAL A 347 16.62 3.66 -7.02
C VAL A 347 16.43 3.69 -8.54
N ILE A 348 16.66 4.82 -9.19
CA ILE A 348 16.67 4.88 -10.66
C ILE A 348 17.75 3.92 -11.17
N PRO A 349 17.40 2.96 -12.06
CA PRO A 349 18.35 1.97 -12.52
C PRO A 349 19.44 2.60 -13.38
N THR A 350 20.63 2.01 -13.31
CA THR A 350 21.77 2.45 -14.15
C THR A 350 21.55 2.08 -15.61
N GLN A 351 20.84 0.97 -15.87
CA GLN A 351 20.50 0.52 -17.21
C GLN A 351 19.09 1.02 -17.57
N GLU A 352 19.02 1.89 -18.58
CA GLU A 352 17.75 2.46 -19.05
C GLU A 352 16.73 1.38 -19.43
N GLY A 353 15.49 1.57 -19.04
CA GLY A 353 14.36 0.72 -19.40
C GLY A 353 14.15 -0.52 -18.53
N THR A 354 15.01 -0.80 -17.55
CA THR A 354 14.82 -1.94 -16.63
C THR A 354 13.69 -1.69 -15.63
N ASP A 355 13.28 -0.45 -15.45
CA ASP A 355 12.17 -0.02 -14.61
C ASP A 355 10.86 0.20 -15.37
N LEU A 356 10.80 -0.09 -16.66
CA LEU A 356 9.57 0.04 -17.46
C LEU A 356 8.53 -1.02 -17.05
N TRP A 357 7.28 -0.57 -17.00
CA TRP A 357 6.13 -1.40 -16.57
C TRP A 357 5.72 -2.47 -17.59
#